data_a66d92d918bf6498a952f587d4813a91
#
_entry.id   a66d92d918bf6498a952f587d4813a91
#
_cell.length_a   1.000
_cell.length_b   1.000
_cell.length_c   1.000
_cell.angle_alpha   90.00
_cell.angle_beta   90.00
_cell.angle_gamma   90.00
#
_symmetry.space_group_name_H-M   'P 1'
#
loop_
_entity.id
_entity.type
_entity.pdbx_description
1 polymer ?
#
loop_
_entity_poly.entity_id
_entity_poly.type
_entity_poly.pdbx_seq_one_letter_code
_entity_poly.pdbx_strand_id
1 'polypeptide(L)'
;MDLKERFLKYVSYDTQSSEESGTFPSTEKQKVLLAALRDEMQALGMTEVTMDRYGYVMGTVPATPGCENAPVIGFIAHVDTSPDMSGKDVKPRVIEEYDGGDIALNGQLTMRVADFPELEFFKGHTLIHTDGTTLLGADDKAGVAEIMTAAEYLLAHPEIKHGKIRIGFTPDEEVGRGVDYFDVAAFGADFAYTVDGGMEGELEYENFNAASAKIDIQGRNVHPGYAKDKMINAIEVACDLQRFLPACQRPEHTEGYEGFYHCVGLNGTVEKASVSYIIRDHDADKFEQKKVFMWACVDLLKKKYGDEVLTLTVKDQYFNMRKMVEPHPQVIDKALEAMERAGVKPLVRPIRGGTDGARLSFMGLPCPNLFTGGMNFHGKFEYCSLTTMRKAQQVILNLAQLWAE
;
A
#
# COMPACT_ATOMS: atom_id res chain seq x y z
N MET A 1 -23.93 4.40 12.20
CA MET A 1 -23.87 3.26 11.22
C MET A 1 -22.89 2.24 11.78
N ASP A 2 -23.19 0.93 11.75
CA ASP A 2 -22.20 -0.03 12.24
C ASP A 2 -21.05 -0.25 11.23
N LEU A 3 -19.97 -0.88 11.69
CA LEU A 3 -18.75 -1.09 10.88
C LEU A 3 -19.02 -1.93 9.61
N LYS A 4 -19.84 -3.00 9.73
CA LYS A 4 -20.20 -3.87 8.60
C LYS A 4 -20.99 -3.10 7.54
N GLU A 5 -22.02 -2.38 7.96
CA GLU A 5 -22.85 -1.56 7.06
C GLU A 5 -22.03 -0.50 6.35
N ARG A 6 -21.12 0.16 7.10
CA ARG A 6 -20.22 1.19 6.55
C ARG A 6 -19.28 0.62 5.51
N PHE A 7 -18.59 -0.48 5.82
CA PHE A 7 -17.70 -1.16 4.89
C PHE A 7 -18.44 -1.61 3.62
N LEU A 8 -19.61 -2.27 3.75
CA LEU A 8 -20.41 -2.70 2.61
C LEU A 8 -20.90 -1.53 1.75
N LYS A 9 -21.20 -0.38 2.36
CA LYS A 9 -21.50 0.86 1.66
C LYS A 9 -20.29 1.36 0.86
N TYR A 10 -19.09 1.40 1.47
CA TYR A 10 -17.91 1.96 0.82
C TYR A 10 -17.40 1.09 -0.33
N VAL A 11 -17.42 -0.23 -0.21
CA VAL A 11 -17.01 -1.13 -1.31
C VAL A 11 -17.95 -1.07 -2.52
N SER A 12 -19.17 -0.54 -2.36
CA SER A 12 -20.10 -0.34 -3.48
C SER A 12 -19.69 0.79 -4.44
N TYR A 13 -18.79 1.68 -4.02
CA TYR A 13 -18.26 2.74 -4.88
C TYR A 13 -17.14 2.20 -5.78
N ASP A 14 -17.25 2.46 -7.08
CA ASP A 14 -16.15 2.23 -8.03
C ASP A 14 -15.13 3.36 -7.90
N THR A 15 -13.95 3.05 -7.37
CA THR A 15 -12.88 4.02 -7.10
C THR A 15 -11.53 3.61 -7.71
N GLN A 16 -11.54 2.70 -8.67
CA GLN A 16 -10.32 2.19 -9.29
C GLN A 16 -9.45 3.32 -9.87
N SER A 17 -8.17 3.32 -9.49
CA SER A 17 -7.13 4.23 -10.02
C SER A 17 -6.62 3.79 -11.39
N SER A 18 -5.73 4.57 -11.99
CA SER A 18 -5.18 4.30 -13.32
C SER A 18 -3.72 4.77 -13.43
N GLU A 19 -2.81 3.85 -13.74
CA GLU A 19 -1.39 4.14 -13.99
C GLU A 19 -1.17 4.98 -15.26
N GLU A 20 -2.06 4.86 -16.25
CA GLU A 20 -1.92 5.54 -17.55
C GLU A 20 -2.40 6.99 -17.54
N SER A 21 -3.04 7.42 -16.45
CA SER A 21 -3.64 8.73 -16.36
C SER A 21 -2.62 9.83 -16.08
N GLY A 22 -2.70 10.92 -16.83
CA GLY A 22 -1.95 12.16 -16.58
C GLY A 22 -2.63 13.15 -15.62
N THR A 23 -3.84 12.82 -15.11
CA THR A 23 -4.57 13.68 -14.17
C THR A 23 -4.30 13.30 -12.72
N PHE A 24 -4.76 14.16 -11.78
CA PHE A 24 -4.79 13.84 -10.35
C PHE A 24 -6.15 14.29 -9.75
N PRO A 25 -6.87 13.41 -9.06
CA PRO A 25 -6.60 11.98 -9.00
C PRO A 25 -6.61 11.36 -10.40
N SER A 26 -6.03 10.16 -10.51
CA SER A 26 -5.92 9.44 -11.79
C SER A 26 -7.27 9.12 -12.41
N THR A 27 -8.32 9.01 -11.59
CA THR A 27 -9.71 8.86 -12.03
C THR A 27 -10.66 9.73 -11.21
N GLU A 28 -11.58 10.41 -11.88
CA GLU A 28 -12.58 11.28 -11.21
C GLU A 28 -13.58 10.50 -10.34
N LYS A 29 -13.78 9.21 -10.61
CA LYS A 29 -14.71 8.36 -9.83
C LYS A 29 -14.30 8.21 -8.36
N GLN A 30 -13.03 8.36 -8.03
CA GLN A 30 -12.55 8.38 -6.63
C GLN A 30 -13.17 9.53 -5.84
N LYS A 31 -13.36 10.70 -6.47
CA LYS A 31 -13.96 11.87 -5.83
C LYS A 31 -15.42 11.64 -5.38
N VAL A 32 -16.10 10.65 -5.94
CA VAL A 32 -17.48 10.32 -5.53
C VAL A 32 -17.51 9.79 -4.10
N LEU A 33 -16.63 8.84 -3.77
CA LEU A 33 -16.50 8.34 -2.40
C LEU A 33 -15.92 9.42 -1.47
N LEU A 34 -14.89 10.15 -1.92
CA LEU A 34 -14.29 11.24 -1.13
C LEU A 34 -15.31 12.31 -0.75
N ALA A 35 -16.17 12.71 -1.68
CA ALA A 35 -17.26 13.65 -1.37
C ALA A 35 -18.27 13.06 -0.38
N ALA A 36 -18.62 11.78 -0.53
CA ALA A 36 -19.51 11.09 0.42
C ALA A 36 -18.91 11.02 1.83
N LEU A 37 -17.59 10.79 1.94
CA LEU A 37 -16.87 10.78 3.22
C LEU A 37 -16.82 12.16 3.86
N ARG A 38 -16.54 13.22 3.09
CA ARG A 38 -16.63 14.61 3.56
C ARG A 38 -18.02 14.91 4.15
N ASP A 39 -19.08 14.56 3.42
CA ASP A 39 -20.46 14.83 3.84
C ASP A 39 -20.81 14.01 5.08
N GLU A 40 -20.33 12.75 5.18
CA GLU A 40 -20.51 11.91 6.36
C GLU A 40 -19.75 12.47 7.58
N MET A 41 -18.50 12.92 7.44
CA MET A 41 -17.77 13.60 8.50
C MET A 41 -18.52 14.82 9.04
N GLN A 42 -19.07 15.65 8.13
CA GLN A 42 -19.88 16.81 8.52
C GLN A 42 -21.16 16.41 9.27
N ALA A 43 -21.84 15.37 8.80
CA ALA A 43 -23.06 14.86 9.43
C ALA A 43 -22.81 14.27 10.83
N LEU A 44 -21.61 13.69 11.06
CA LEU A 44 -21.18 13.18 12.37
C LEU A 44 -20.79 14.30 13.35
N GLY A 45 -20.65 15.55 12.87
CA GLY A 45 -20.27 16.69 13.71
C GLY A 45 -18.77 16.89 13.86
N MET A 46 -17.95 16.31 12.98
CA MET A 46 -16.53 16.61 12.91
C MET A 46 -16.31 18.08 12.53
N THR A 47 -15.21 18.66 13.01
CA THR A 47 -14.82 20.04 12.71
C THR A 47 -13.72 20.08 11.65
N GLU A 48 -13.45 21.25 11.09
CA GLU A 48 -12.37 21.47 10.10
C GLU A 48 -12.47 20.50 8.91
N VAL A 49 -13.70 20.11 8.53
CA VAL A 49 -13.92 19.18 7.42
C VAL A 49 -13.73 19.90 6.09
N THR A 50 -12.78 19.42 5.30
CA THR A 50 -12.42 19.98 4.00
C THR A 50 -12.30 18.89 2.94
N MET A 51 -12.47 19.27 1.69
CA MET A 51 -12.07 18.48 0.51
C MET A 51 -11.41 19.45 -0.45
N ASP A 52 -10.18 19.21 -0.81
CA ASP A 52 -9.46 20.08 -1.71
C ASP A 52 -9.71 19.75 -3.20
N ARG A 53 -9.06 20.51 -4.09
CA ARG A 53 -9.19 20.30 -5.55
C ARG A 53 -8.63 18.96 -6.03
N TYR A 54 -7.70 18.40 -5.27
CA TYR A 54 -7.06 17.12 -5.57
C TYR A 54 -7.84 15.92 -5.04
N GLY A 55 -8.84 16.17 -4.19
CA GLY A 55 -9.68 15.15 -3.61
C GLY A 55 -9.30 14.75 -2.19
N TYR A 56 -8.23 15.28 -1.61
CA TYR A 56 -7.91 14.98 -0.20
C TYR A 56 -9.03 15.46 0.70
N VAL A 57 -9.56 14.54 1.50
CA VAL A 57 -10.57 14.83 2.51
C VAL A 57 -9.90 14.81 3.88
N MET A 58 -10.05 15.89 4.61
CA MET A 58 -9.53 16.01 5.96
C MET A 58 -10.62 16.44 6.93
N GLY A 59 -10.58 15.94 8.16
CA GLY A 59 -11.50 16.32 9.23
C GLY A 59 -10.85 16.19 10.61
N THR A 60 -11.52 16.75 11.62
CA THR A 60 -11.05 16.72 13.00
C THR A 60 -12.10 16.18 13.94
N VAL A 61 -11.71 15.24 14.79
CA VAL A 61 -12.39 14.95 16.05
C VAL A 61 -11.78 15.85 17.11
N PRO A 62 -12.52 16.82 17.69
CA PRO A 62 -11.98 17.77 18.67
C PRO A 62 -11.50 17.06 19.92
N ALA A 63 -10.46 17.59 20.57
CA ALA A 63 -9.99 17.08 21.86
C ALA A 63 -11.10 17.12 22.91
N THR A 64 -11.14 16.11 23.78
CA THR A 64 -12.03 16.14 24.95
C THR A 64 -11.51 17.15 26.00
N PRO A 65 -12.41 17.74 26.81
CA PRO A 65 -12.02 18.74 27.81
C PRO A 65 -10.89 18.23 28.73
N GLY A 66 -9.81 19.02 28.80
CA GLY A 66 -8.60 18.75 29.58
C GLY A 66 -7.51 17.98 28.79
N CYS A 67 -7.74 17.62 27.54
CA CYS A 67 -6.77 16.93 26.68
C CYS A 67 -6.30 17.80 25.49
N GLU A 68 -6.55 19.12 25.53
CA GLU A 68 -6.26 20.03 24.41
C GLU A 68 -4.76 20.19 24.13
N ASN A 69 -3.91 19.87 25.13
CA ASN A 69 -2.45 19.94 25.02
C ASN A 69 -1.80 18.58 24.67
N ALA A 70 -2.59 17.53 24.49
CA ALA A 70 -2.07 16.24 24.04
C ALA A 70 -1.55 16.35 22.59
N PRO A 71 -0.55 15.55 22.20
CA PRO A 71 -0.10 15.49 20.81
C PRO A 71 -1.27 15.24 19.85
N VAL A 72 -1.26 15.92 18.73
CA VAL A 72 -2.27 15.71 17.66
C VAL A 72 -1.90 14.47 16.88
N ILE A 73 -2.76 13.48 16.87
CA ILE A 73 -2.54 12.26 16.08
C ILE A 73 -3.41 12.22 14.84
N GLY A 74 -2.90 11.59 13.78
CA GLY A 74 -3.60 11.39 12.53
C GLY A 74 -3.93 9.92 12.26
N PHE A 75 -5.08 9.66 11.60
CA PHE A 75 -5.37 8.39 10.97
C PHE A 75 -5.66 8.64 9.50
N ILE A 76 -5.03 7.84 8.64
CA ILE A 76 -5.05 8.02 7.19
C ILE A 76 -5.38 6.70 6.53
N ALA A 77 -6.21 6.73 5.48
CA ALA A 77 -6.54 5.59 4.63
C ALA A 77 -6.77 6.07 3.20
N HIS A 78 -6.53 5.20 2.21
CA HIS A 78 -6.81 5.56 0.83
C HIS A 78 -8.18 5.06 0.35
N VAL A 79 -8.72 5.70 -0.66
CA VAL A 79 -10.05 5.35 -1.18
C VAL A 79 -10.00 4.61 -2.50
N ASP A 80 -8.91 4.75 -3.25
CA ASP A 80 -8.80 4.07 -4.54
C ASP A 80 -8.60 2.57 -4.38
N THR A 81 -8.89 1.84 -5.43
CA THR A 81 -8.62 0.41 -5.53
C THR A 81 -7.67 0.16 -6.68
N SER A 82 -6.89 -0.92 -6.58
CA SER A 82 -5.89 -1.32 -7.54
C SER A 82 -6.42 -1.36 -8.99
N PRO A 83 -5.60 -0.92 -9.97
CA PRO A 83 -5.90 -1.08 -11.38
C PRO A 83 -5.86 -2.55 -11.85
N ASP A 84 -5.30 -3.47 -11.08
CA ASP A 84 -5.08 -4.86 -11.48
C ASP A 84 -6.38 -5.63 -11.73
N MET A 85 -7.44 -5.28 -11.01
CA MET A 85 -8.76 -5.88 -11.17
C MET A 85 -9.88 -4.87 -10.95
N SER A 86 -11.00 -5.03 -11.67
CA SER A 86 -12.17 -4.15 -11.54
C SER A 86 -12.74 -4.16 -10.13
N GLY A 87 -12.97 -2.96 -9.58
CA GLY A 87 -13.75 -2.72 -8.35
C GLY A 87 -15.16 -2.18 -8.64
N LYS A 88 -15.67 -2.38 -9.86
CA LYS A 88 -17.01 -1.91 -10.25
C LYS A 88 -18.06 -3.00 -10.03
N ASP A 89 -19.20 -2.59 -9.48
CA ASP A 89 -20.36 -3.47 -9.21
C ASP A 89 -19.99 -4.66 -8.29
N VAL A 90 -19.18 -4.40 -7.27
CA VAL A 90 -18.77 -5.37 -6.26
C VAL A 90 -20.00 -6.02 -5.61
N LYS A 91 -19.98 -7.35 -5.50
CA LYS A 91 -21.05 -8.16 -4.91
C LYS A 91 -20.56 -8.83 -3.62
N PRO A 92 -20.50 -8.12 -2.52
CA PRO A 92 -20.00 -8.66 -1.27
C PRO A 92 -20.90 -9.78 -0.75
N ARG A 93 -20.26 -10.84 -0.21
CA ARG A 93 -20.91 -11.95 0.47
C ARG A 93 -20.33 -12.11 1.85
N VAL A 94 -21.17 -12.47 2.79
CA VAL A 94 -20.78 -12.60 4.20
C VAL A 94 -20.89 -14.06 4.60
N ILE A 95 -19.83 -14.57 5.23
CA ILE A 95 -19.79 -15.88 5.89
C ILE A 95 -19.71 -15.61 7.39
N GLU A 96 -20.79 -15.88 8.10
CA GLU A 96 -20.77 -15.82 9.56
C GLU A 96 -20.13 -17.11 10.10
N GLU A 97 -19.29 -16.99 11.14
CA GLU A 97 -18.64 -18.14 11.80
C GLU A 97 -17.94 -19.10 10.80
N TYR A 98 -17.00 -18.56 10.01
CA TYR A 98 -16.27 -19.33 8.99
C TYR A 98 -15.71 -20.63 9.59
N ASP A 99 -15.96 -21.75 8.92
CA ASP A 99 -15.63 -23.09 9.43
C ASP A 99 -14.17 -23.52 9.21
N GLY A 100 -13.38 -22.75 8.42
CA GLY A 100 -11.99 -23.05 8.08
C GLY A 100 -11.86 -23.88 6.79
N GLY A 101 -12.92 -24.09 6.00
CA GLY A 101 -12.93 -24.84 4.76
C GLY A 101 -12.75 -23.97 3.51
N ASP A 102 -12.79 -24.59 2.34
CA ASP A 102 -12.76 -23.90 1.05
C ASP A 102 -13.95 -22.97 0.86
N ILE A 103 -13.74 -21.79 0.28
CA ILE A 103 -14.79 -20.80 0.03
C ILE A 103 -15.16 -20.81 -1.45
N ALA A 104 -16.39 -21.24 -1.78
CA ALA A 104 -16.91 -21.18 -3.14
C ALA A 104 -17.30 -19.73 -3.50
N LEU A 105 -16.58 -19.09 -4.42
CA LEU A 105 -16.86 -17.73 -4.88
C LEU A 105 -18.00 -17.75 -5.92
N ASN A 106 -17.97 -18.70 -6.85
CA ASN A 106 -19.03 -18.97 -7.84
C ASN A 106 -18.95 -20.43 -8.28
N GLY A 107 -19.79 -20.85 -9.25
CA GLY A 107 -19.86 -22.24 -9.70
C GLY A 107 -18.58 -22.78 -10.36
N GLN A 108 -17.59 -21.94 -10.65
CA GLN A 108 -16.34 -22.31 -11.33
C GLN A 108 -15.09 -21.94 -10.52
N LEU A 109 -15.20 -21.08 -9.52
CA LEU A 109 -14.09 -20.51 -8.77
C LEU A 109 -14.25 -20.76 -7.27
N THR A 110 -13.20 -21.35 -6.68
CA THR A 110 -13.12 -21.66 -5.26
C THR A 110 -11.79 -21.14 -4.71
N MET A 111 -11.83 -20.41 -3.61
CA MET A 111 -10.67 -20.07 -2.81
C MET A 111 -10.39 -21.25 -1.89
N ARG A 112 -9.33 -21.99 -2.18
CA ARG A 112 -9.02 -23.23 -1.48
C ARG A 112 -8.03 -22.99 -0.35
N VAL A 113 -8.23 -23.61 0.78
CA VAL A 113 -7.28 -23.57 1.90
C VAL A 113 -5.91 -24.09 1.48
N ALA A 114 -5.84 -25.06 0.57
CA ALA A 114 -4.57 -25.57 0.05
C ALA A 114 -3.76 -24.53 -0.75
N ASP A 115 -4.44 -23.56 -1.38
CA ASP A 115 -3.83 -22.49 -2.16
C ASP A 115 -3.60 -21.23 -1.27
N PHE A 116 -4.42 -21.05 -0.23
CA PHE A 116 -4.45 -19.92 0.71
C PHE A 116 -4.48 -20.43 2.17
N PRO A 117 -3.38 -20.97 2.68
CA PRO A 117 -3.34 -21.62 4.00
C PRO A 117 -3.61 -20.66 5.16
N GLU A 118 -3.45 -19.36 4.95
CA GLU A 118 -3.80 -18.32 5.93
C GLU A 118 -5.28 -18.31 6.30
N LEU A 119 -6.17 -18.86 5.47
CA LEU A 119 -7.60 -18.99 5.78
C LEU A 119 -7.86 -19.77 7.08
N GLU A 120 -6.96 -20.69 7.45
CA GLU A 120 -7.08 -21.45 8.71
C GLU A 120 -7.07 -20.56 9.96
N PHE A 121 -6.38 -19.42 9.92
CA PHE A 121 -6.33 -18.46 11.04
C PHE A 121 -7.67 -17.76 11.28
N PHE A 122 -8.54 -17.73 10.28
CA PHE A 122 -9.82 -17.03 10.34
C PHE A 122 -11.00 -17.92 10.73
N LYS A 123 -10.75 -19.17 11.12
CA LYS A 123 -11.83 -20.06 11.61
C LYS A 123 -12.58 -19.44 12.79
N GLY A 124 -13.90 -19.38 12.69
CA GLY A 124 -14.80 -18.74 13.65
C GLY A 124 -14.99 -17.23 13.42
N HIS A 125 -14.28 -16.63 12.46
CA HIS A 125 -14.46 -15.23 12.10
C HIS A 125 -15.66 -15.03 11.17
N THR A 126 -16.20 -13.82 11.17
CA THR A 126 -17.09 -13.37 10.09
C THR A 126 -16.22 -12.86 8.95
N LEU A 127 -16.33 -13.48 7.77
CA LEU A 127 -15.59 -13.09 6.56
C LEU A 127 -16.50 -12.40 5.55
N ILE A 128 -15.93 -11.44 4.82
CA ILE A 128 -16.58 -10.77 3.69
C ILE A 128 -15.69 -11.01 2.46
N HIS A 129 -16.27 -11.50 1.37
CA HIS A 129 -15.60 -11.77 0.10
C HIS A 129 -16.53 -11.40 -1.07
N THR A 130 -16.06 -11.55 -2.33
CA THR A 130 -16.88 -11.31 -3.53
C THR A 130 -17.26 -12.63 -4.22
N ASP A 131 -18.00 -12.52 -5.34
CA ASP A 131 -18.24 -13.65 -6.23
C ASP A 131 -17.06 -13.98 -7.16
N GLY A 132 -15.92 -13.27 -6.99
CA GLY A 132 -14.71 -13.47 -7.80
C GLY A 132 -14.76 -12.84 -9.18
N THR A 133 -15.79 -12.04 -9.51
CA THR A 133 -15.86 -11.25 -10.76
C THR A 133 -15.18 -9.89 -10.63
N THR A 134 -14.96 -9.44 -9.40
CA THR A 134 -14.28 -8.20 -9.03
C THR A 134 -13.33 -8.46 -7.86
N LEU A 135 -12.42 -7.52 -7.58
CA LEU A 135 -11.84 -7.42 -6.24
C LEU A 135 -12.92 -7.03 -5.22
N LEU A 136 -12.62 -7.08 -3.92
CA LEU A 136 -13.53 -6.63 -2.85
C LEU A 136 -13.39 -5.13 -2.57
N GLY A 137 -12.16 -4.61 -2.60
CA GLY A 137 -11.80 -3.26 -2.19
C GLY A 137 -11.64 -3.12 -0.68
N ALA A 138 -11.26 -4.21 0.00
CA ALA A 138 -10.85 -4.14 1.41
C ALA A 138 -9.61 -3.26 1.57
N ASP A 139 -8.74 -3.29 0.61
CA ASP A 139 -7.64 -2.38 0.37
C ASP A 139 -8.14 -1.15 -0.39
N ASP A 140 -8.29 0.07 0.23
CA ASP A 140 -8.18 0.24 1.72
C ASP A 140 -9.50 0.78 2.31
N LYS A 141 -10.65 0.38 1.73
CA LYS A 141 -11.96 0.78 2.28
C LYS A 141 -12.26 0.14 3.64
N ALA A 142 -11.50 -0.89 4.05
CA ALA A 142 -11.56 -1.43 5.40
C ALA A 142 -11.04 -0.38 6.40
N GLY A 143 -9.84 0.16 6.18
CA GLY A 143 -9.27 1.22 7.01
C GLY A 143 -10.14 2.47 7.03
N VAL A 144 -10.69 2.87 5.86
CA VAL A 144 -11.66 3.98 5.79
C VAL A 144 -12.86 3.73 6.71
N ALA A 145 -13.43 2.52 6.70
CA ALA A 145 -14.59 2.18 7.51
C ALA A 145 -14.26 2.12 9.01
N GLU A 146 -13.08 1.60 9.36
CA GLU A 146 -12.59 1.51 10.73
C GLU A 146 -12.36 2.89 11.35
N ILE A 147 -11.66 3.77 10.62
CA ILE A 147 -11.41 5.16 11.04
C ILE A 147 -12.73 5.91 11.25
N MET A 148 -13.65 5.84 10.29
CA MET A 148 -14.94 6.53 10.38
C MET A 148 -15.82 6.00 11.51
N THR A 149 -15.75 4.68 11.78
CA THR A 149 -16.54 4.07 12.87
C THR A 149 -15.95 4.41 14.23
N ALA A 150 -14.60 4.45 14.35
CA ALA A 150 -13.94 4.87 15.56
C ALA A 150 -14.22 6.36 15.87
N ALA A 151 -14.20 7.22 14.85
CA ALA A 151 -14.50 8.64 14.99
C ALA A 151 -15.93 8.89 15.42
N GLU A 152 -16.91 8.21 14.80
CA GLU A 152 -18.33 8.28 15.23
C GLU A 152 -18.49 7.85 16.69
N TYR A 153 -17.78 6.78 17.10
CA TYR A 153 -17.81 6.29 18.47
C TYR A 153 -17.24 7.31 19.46
N LEU A 154 -16.08 7.91 19.18
CA LEU A 154 -15.48 8.93 20.04
C LEU A 154 -16.36 10.18 20.19
N LEU A 155 -16.97 10.64 19.10
CA LEU A 155 -17.89 11.78 19.13
C LEU A 155 -19.17 11.49 19.94
N ALA A 156 -19.64 10.25 19.96
CA ALA A 156 -20.79 9.82 20.76
C ALA A 156 -20.46 9.56 22.24
N HIS A 157 -19.16 9.38 22.57
CA HIS A 157 -18.69 9.00 23.91
C HIS A 157 -17.66 10.01 24.47
N PRO A 158 -18.09 11.24 24.83
CA PRO A 158 -17.20 12.30 25.31
C PRO A 158 -16.50 11.99 26.65
N GLU A 159 -16.92 10.94 27.35
CA GLU A 159 -16.25 10.40 28.54
C GLU A 159 -14.93 9.72 28.23
N ILE A 160 -14.70 9.27 26.98
CA ILE A 160 -13.45 8.71 26.52
C ILE A 160 -12.48 9.85 26.26
N LYS A 161 -11.39 9.92 27.06
CA LYS A 161 -10.42 11.00 26.96
C LYS A 161 -9.48 10.78 25.77
N HIS A 162 -9.37 11.81 24.93
CA HIS A 162 -8.44 11.84 23.78
C HIS A 162 -8.05 13.27 23.43
N GLY A 163 -6.88 13.43 22.83
CA GLY A 163 -6.42 14.67 22.22
C GLY A 163 -7.16 15.00 20.91
N LYS A 164 -6.73 16.05 20.23
CA LYS A 164 -7.21 16.35 18.87
C LYS A 164 -6.79 15.21 17.93
N ILE A 165 -7.73 14.69 17.15
CA ILE A 165 -7.48 13.64 16.16
C ILE A 165 -7.74 14.21 14.77
N ARG A 166 -6.78 14.03 13.86
CA ARG A 166 -6.92 14.37 12.44
C ARG A 166 -7.23 13.10 11.65
N ILE A 167 -8.16 13.22 10.73
CA ILE A 167 -8.51 12.14 9.81
C ILE A 167 -8.23 12.63 8.40
N GLY A 168 -7.56 11.79 7.59
CA GLY A 168 -7.24 12.07 6.20
C GLY A 168 -7.60 10.91 5.30
N PHE A 169 -8.23 11.20 4.15
CA PHE A 169 -8.46 10.21 3.11
C PHE A 169 -7.79 10.67 1.82
N THR A 170 -7.03 9.75 1.21
CA THR A 170 -6.19 10.00 0.04
C THR A 170 -6.73 9.29 -1.21
N PRO A 171 -6.57 9.85 -2.41
CA PRO A 171 -6.71 9.14 -3.68
C PRO A 171 -5.37 8.58 -4.14
N ASP A 172 -5.36 7.71 -5.17
CA ASP A 172 -4.18 7.31 -5.98
C ASP A 172 -3.00 6.67 -5.20
N GLU A 173 -3.23 6.05 -4.04
CA GLU A 173 -2.20 5.30 -3.33
C GLU A 173 -1.70 4.14 -4.18
N GLU A 174 -2.59 3.36 -4.76
CA GLU A 174 -2.36 2.14 -5.52
C GLU A 174 -1.51 2.33 -6.81
N VAL A 175 -1.41 3.58 -7.26
CA VAL A 175 -0.52 3.98 -8.35
C VAL A 175 0.70 4.78 -7.85
N GLY A 176 0.97 4.73 -6.54
CA GLY A 176 2.14 5.34 -5.89
C GLY A 176 2.13 6.86 -5.86
N ARG A 177 0.96 7.49 -6.00
CA ARG A 177 0.79 8.95 -6.07
C ARG A 177 -0.01 9.52 -4.90
N GLY A 178 -0.46 8.68 -3.96
CA GLY A 178 -1.41 9.00 -2.90
C GLY A 178 -1.11 10.30 -2.15
N VAL A 179 0.14 10.65 -1.93
CA VAL A 179 0.52 11.86 -1.18
C VAL A 179 1.25 12.92 -2.01
N ASP A 180 1.17 12.87 -3.36
CA ASP A 180 1.87 13.82 -4.24
C ASP A 180 1.52 15.29 -3.93
N TYR A 181 0.29 15.56 -3.52
CA TYR A 181 -0.21 16.90 -3.18
C TYR A 181 -0.75 16.99 -1.76
N PHE A 182 -0.45 15.99 -0.90
CA PHE A 182 -0.89 16.01 0.49
C PHE A 182 -0.20 17.11 1.28
N ASP A 183 -0.96 17.99 1.88
CA ASP A 183 -0.44 19.10 2.68
C ASP A 183 -0.33 18.66 4.15
N VAL A 184 0.87 18.20 4.55
CA VAL A 184 1.17 17.78 5.92
C VAL A 184 0.96 18.92 6.92
N ALA A 185 1.28 20.15 6.55
CA ALA A 185 1.10 21.31 7.44
C ALA A 185 -0.39 21.61 7.67
N ALA A 186 -1.21 21.54 6.61
CA ALA A 186 -2.66 21.69 6.73
C ALA A 186 -3.31 20.50 7.44
N PHE A 187 -2.76 19.29 7.27
CA PHE A 187 -3.18 18.12 8.05
C PHE A 187 -2.95 18.34 9.54
N GLY A 188 -1.78 18.88 9.92
CA GLY A 188 -1.53 19.42 11.25
C GLY A 188 -1.53 18.38 12.37
N ALA A 189 -1.07 17.16 12.11
CA ALA A 189 -0.81 16.14 13.10
C ALA A 189 0.69 16.09 13.44
N ASP A 190 1.03 15.79 14.70
CA ASP A 190 2.40 15.56 15.14
C ASP A 190 2.91 14.18 14.73
N PHE A 191 2.01 13.19 14.76
CA PHE A 191 2.23 11.79 14.36
C PHE A 191 0.98 11.27 13.67
N ALA A 192 1.14 10.24 12.82
CA ALA A 192 0.00 9.60 12.20
C ALA A 192 0.18 8.08 12.09
N TYR A 193 -0.89 7.41 11.71
CA TYR A 193 -0.93 5.99 11.36
C TYR A 193 -1.73 5.85 10.07
N THR A 194 -1.18 5.17 9.07
CA THR A 194 -2.00 4.61 8.00
C THR A 194 -2.71 3.37 8.54
N VAL A 195 -3.96 3.16 8.15
CA VAL A 195 -4.75 1.98 8.52
C VAL A 195 -5.02 1.22 7.24
N ASP A 196 -3.99 0.51 6.76
CA ASP A 196 -3.84 -0.01 5.39
C ASP A 196 -3.05 -1.34 5.36
N GLY A 197 -2.93 -2.00 6.51
CA GLY A 197 -2.27 -3.30 6.62
C GLY A 197 -3.24 -4.47 6.43
N GLY A 198 -2.71 -5.68 6.48
CA GLY A 198 -3.46 -6.92 6.24
C GLY A 198 -3.87 -7.64 7.51
N MET A 199 -3.06 -8.64 7.86
CA MET A 199 -3.36 -9.61 8.91
C MET A 199 -3.43 -8.97 10.30
N GLU A 200 -4.30 -9.52 11.15
CA GLU A 200 -4.45 -9.10 12.55
C GLU A 200 -3.11 -8.98 13.27
N GLY A 201 -2.88 -7.82 13.86
CA GLY A 201 -1.70 -7.53 14.67
C GLY A 201 -0.52 -6.95 13.88
N GLU A 202 -0.57 -6.85 12.58
CA GLU A 202 0.49 -6.22 11.80
C GLU A 202 0.69 -4.77 12.20
N LEU A 203 1.95 -4.45 12.53
CA LEU A 203 2.47 -3.11 12.71
C LEU A 203 3.72 -2.99 11.85
N GLU A 204 3.66 -2.09 10.90
CA GLU A 204 4.68 -1.95 9.88
C GLU A 204 5.26 -0.53 9.90
N TYR A 205 6.52 -0.41 10.25
CA TYR A 205 7.27 0.85 10.23
C TYR A 205 8.57 0.73 9.44
N GLU A 206 8.67 -0.33 8.64
CA GLU A 206 9.74 -0.58 7.67
C GLU A 206 9.13 -0.95 6.32
N ASN A 207 9.71 -0.46 5.26
CA ASN A 207 9.35 -0.80 3.88
C ASN A 207 10.59 -0.88 3.02
N PHE A 208 10.49 -1.35 1.78
CA PHE A 208 11.61 -1.33 0.86
C PHE A 208 12.10 0.10 0.57
N ASN A 209 13.42 0.24 0.34
CA ASN A 209 13.94 1.27 -0.55
C ASN A 209 13.70 0.81 -1.99
N ALA A 210 13.31 1.70 -2.87
CA ALA A 210 12.84 1.37 -4.20
C ALA A 210 13.43 2.27 -5.28
N ALA A 211 13.87 1.63 -6.36
CA ALA A 211 14.24 2.31 -7.59
C ALA A 211 13.66 1.58 -8.82
N SER A 212 13.44 2.32 -9.88
CA SER A 212 13.24 1.79 -11.22
C SER A 212 14.53 1.91 -12.01
N ALA A 213 14.80 0.93 -12.87
CA ALA A 213 15.89 0.97 -13.80
C ALA A 213 15.39 0.65 -15.21
N LYS A 214 15.64 1.55 -16.16
CA LYS A 214 15.31 1.36 -17.57
C LYS A 214 16.59 1.29 -18.37
N ILE A 215 16.73 0.26 -19.20
CA ILE A 215 17.85 0.06 -20.10
C ILE A 215 17.32 0.10 -21.53
N ASP A 216 17.71 1.12 -22.28
CA ASP A 216 17.47 1.21 -23.72
C ASP A 216 18.69 0.68 -24.46
N ILE A 217 18.49 -0.23 -25.41
CA ILE A 217 19.53 -0.94 -26.14
C ILE A 217 19.36 -0.65 -27.64
N GLN A 218 20.43 -0.10 -28.24
CA GLN A 218 20.51 0.12 -29.67
C GLN A 218 21.37 -0.98 -30.28
N GLY A 219 20.76 -1.86 -31.05
CA GLY A 219 21.42 -2.86 -31.84
C GLY A 219 21.90 -2.34 -33.19
N ARG A 220 22.43 -3.25 -33.99
CA ARG A 220 22.80 -3.02 -35.38
C ARG A 220 22.39 -4.23 -36.19
N ASN A 221 21.33 -4.10 -36.96
CA ASN A 221 20.78 -5.18 -37.77
C ASN A 221 21.54 -5.28 -39.10
N VAL A 222 21.83 -6.49 -39.53
CA VAL A 222 22.33 -6.85 -40.87
C VAL A 222 21.71 -8.18 -41.26
N HIS A 223 21.76 -8.53 -42.57
CA HIS A 223 21.28 -9.80 -43.04
C HIS A 223 21.99 -10.96 -42.32
N PRO A 224 21.27 -11.95 -41.76
CA PRO A 224 21.86 -12.99 -40.91
C PRO A 224 23.01 -13.79 -41.58
N GLY A 225 22.93 -14.01 -42.89
CA GLY A 225 24.00 -14.67 -43.65
C GLY A 225 25.31 -13.91 -43.71
N TYR A 226 25.34 -12.62 -43.34
CA TYR A 226 26.51 -11.74 -43.35
C TYR A 226 26.78 -11.10 -42.00
N ALA A 227 26.17 -11.65 -40.92
CA ALA A 227 26.11 -11.07 -39.61
C ALA A 227 27.44 -11.15 -38.80
N LYS A 228 28.32 -12.07 -39.12
CA LYS A 228 29.59 -12.28 -38.39
C LYS A 228 30.35 -10.98 -38.28
N ASP A 229 30.73 -10.62 -37.04
CA ASP A 229 31.52 -9.42 -36.66
C ASP A 229 30.85 -8.09 -37.06
N LYS A 230 29.55 -8.09 -37.40
CA LYS A 230 28.81 -6.90 -37.84
C LYS A 230 27.53 -6.69 -37.05
N MET A 231 26.75 -7.74 -36.83
CA MET A 231 25.45 -7.64 -36.13
C MET A 231 25.66 -7.43 -34.64
N ILE A 232 24.88 -6.53 -34.06
CA ILE A 232 24.65 -6.43 -32.62
C ILE A 232 23.16 -6.65 -32.41
N ASN A 233 22.78 -7.82 -31.90
CA ASN A 233 21.40 -8.15 -31.63
C ASN A 233 20.99 -7.60 -30.27
N ALA A 234 20.11 -6.57 -30.23
CA ALA A 234 19.69 -5.95 -29.00
C ALA A 234 18.96 -6.91 -28.03
N ILE A 235 18.28 -7.94 -28.54
CA ILE A 235 17.67 -8.98 -27.70
C ILE A 235 18.75 -9.79 -26.97
N GLU A 236 19.83 -10.18 -27.66
CA GLU A 236 20.93 -10.94 -27.02
C GLU A 236 21.66 -10.10 -25.97
N VAL A 237 21.83 -8.78 -26.22
CA VAL A 237 22.38 -7.87 -25.23
C VAL A 237 21.51 -7.81 -23.99
N ALA A 238 20.18 -7.75 -24.14
CA ALA A 238 19.23 -7.79 -23.02
C ALA A 238 19.31 -9.13 -22.24
N CYS A 239 19.44 -10.24 -22.95
CA CYS A 239 19.65 -11.56 -22.34
C CYS A 239 20.97 -11.65 -21.58
N ASP A 240 22.04 -11.07 -22.09
CA ASP A 240 23.34 -11.04 -21.41
C ASP A 240 23.25 -10.21 -20.11
N LEU A 241 22.54 -9.07 -20.12
CA LEU A 241 22.30 -8.29 -18.90
C LEU A 241 21.59 -9.15 -17.85
N GLN A 242 20.51 -9.85 -18.25
CA GLN A 242 19.74 -10.70 -17.33
C GLN A 242 20.60 -11.84 -16.72
N ARG A 243 21.61 -12.33 -17.44
CA ARG A 243 22.54 -13.37 -16.94
C ARG A 243 23.52 -12.84 -15.90
N PHE A 244 23.85 -11.56 -15.91
CA PHE A 244 24.73 -10.96 -14.91
C PHE A 244 24.05 -10.72 -13.57
N LEU A 245 22.72 -10.51 -13.58
CA LEU A 245 21.98 -10.29 -12.35
C LEU A 245 21.81 -11.63 -11.58
N PRO A 246 22.04 -11.64 -10.25
CA PRO A 246 21.95 -12.85 -9.45
C PRO A 246 20.57 -13.48 -9.51
N ALA A 247 20.47 -14.72 -9.99
CA ALA A 247 19.18 -15.43 -10.09
C ALA A 247 18.51 -15.62 -8.72
N CYS A 248 19.29 -15.79 -7.64
CA CYS A 248 18.77 -15.89 -6.27
C CYS A 248 18.20 -14.57 -5.73
N GLN A 249 18.44 -13.43 -6.38
CA GLN A 249 17.89 -12.13 -6.02
C GLN A 249 16.74 -11.74 -6.97
N ARG A 250 15.86 -12.67 -7.28
CA ARG A 250 14.59 -12.40 -7.97
C ARG A 250 13.44 -12.53 -6.98
N PRO A 251 12.28 -11.88 -7.19
CA PRO A 251 11.16 -11.95 -6.26
C PRO A 251 10.74 -13.38 -5.91
N GLU A 252 10.74 -14.27 -6.89
CA GLU A 252 10.38 -15.70 -6.74
C GLU A 252 11.35 -16.52 -5.85
N HIS A 253 12.46 -15.91 -5.43
CA HIS A 253 13.50 -16.55 -4.61
C HIS A 253 13.84 -15.75 -3.35
N THR A 254 13.05 -14.73 -3.02
CA THR A 254 13.34 -13.82 -1.89
C THR A 254 12.15 -13.68 -0.97
N GLU A 255 12.41 -13.58 0.33
CA GLU A 255 11.40 -13.38 1.38
C GLU A 255 11.88 -12.42 2.47
N GLY A 256 11.00 -12.02 3.39
CA GLY A 256 11.32 -11.18 4.54
C GLY A 256 12.09 -9.92 4.15
N TYR A 257 13.29 -9.75 4.67
CA TYR A 257 14.17 -8.60 4.42
C TYR A 257 15.03 -8.70 3.16
N GLU A 258 14.93 -9.78 2.40
CA GLU A 258 15.74 -9.98 1.20
C GLU A 258 15.29 -9.08 0.05
N GLY A 259 16.25 -8.33 -0.49
CA GLY A 259 16.02 -7.46 -1.64
C GLY A 259 16.18 -8.17 -2.98
N PHE A 260 15.69 -7.55 -4.05
CA PHE A 260 15.65 -8.17 -5.37
C PHE A 260 15.87 -7.21 -6.54
N TYR A 261 16.17 -7.80 -7.71
CA TYR A 261 16.00 -7.21 -9.04
C TYR A 261 14.84 -7.94 -9.73
N HIS A 262 13.83 -7.22 -10.15
CA HIS A 262 12.70 -7.78 -10.87
C HIS A 262 12.58 -7.17 -12.26
N CYS A 263 12.75 -8.00 -13.29
CA CYS A 263 12.49 -7.61 -14.67
C CYS A 263 10.97 -7.55 -14.89
N VAL A 264 10.43 -6.35 -15.01
CA VAL A 264 8.97 -6.11 -15.18
C VAL A 264 8.57 -5.93 -16.62
N GLY A 265 9.53 -5.75 -17.53
CA GLY A 265 9.22 -5.60 -18.95
C GLY A 265 10.44 -5.79 -19.84
N LEU A 266 10.23 -6.46 -20.96
CA LEU A 266 11.21 -6.60 -22.04
C LEU A 266 10.48 -6.52 -23.38
N ASN A 267 10.84 -5.52 -24.17
CA ASN A 267 10.39 -5.38 -25.55
C ASN A 267 11.60 -5.27 -26.45
N GLY A 268 11.63 -5.99 -27.60
CA GLY A 268 12.79 -5.93 -28.44
C GLY A 268 12.68 -6.55 -29.81
N THR A 269 13.54 -6.05 -30.69
CA THR A 269 13.91 -6.58 -31.99
C THR A 269 15.43 -6.67 -32.07
N VAL A 270 15.96 -7.14 -33.19
CA VAL A 270 17.43 -7.12 -33.43
C VAL A 270 17.99 -5.70 -33.36
N GLU A 271 17.22 -4.71 -33.86
CA GLU A 271 17.65 -3.31 -33.97
C GLU A 271 17.53 -2.52 -32.66
N LYS A 272 16.50 -2.80 -31.86
CA LYS A 272 16.25 -2.08 -30.58
C LYS A 272 15.63 -3.00 -29.55
N ALA A 273 16.02 -2.81 -28.31
CA ALA A 273 15.34 -3.41 -27.16
C ALA A 273 15.24 -2.42 -26.01
N SER A 274 14.26 -2.63 -25.14
CA SER A 274 14.12 -1.91 -23.88
C SER A 274 13.80 -2.89 -22.77
N VAL A 275 14.50 -2.79 -21.64
CA VAL A 275 14.31 -3.63 -20.47
C VAL A 275 14.01 -2.75 -19.27
N SER A 276 12.99 -3.09 -18.51
CA SER A 276 12.60 -2.38 -17.29
C SER A 276 12.74 -3.28 -16.08
N TYR A 277 13.37 -2.75 -15.03
CA TYR A 277 13.54 -3.41 -13.73
C TYR A 277 12.99 -2.54 -12.63
N ILE A 278 12.54 -3.19 -11.57
CA ILE A 278 12.44 -2.59 -10.24
C ILE A 278 13.52 -3.20 -9.34
N ILE A 279 14.13 -2.35 -8.51
CA ILE A 279 15.19 -2.70 -7.57
C ILE A 279 14.64 -2.41 -6.17
N ARG A 280 14.75 -3.39 -5.27
CA ARG A 280 14.22 -3.31 -3.90
C ARG A 280 15.23 -3.85 -2.89
N ASP A 281 15.39 -3.17 -1.76
CA ASP A 281 16.07 -3.68 -0.57
C ASP A 281 15.62 -2.88 0.66
N HIS A 282 15.47 -3.53 1.82
CA HIS A 282 15.16 -2.85 3.08
C HIS A 282 16.38 -2.09 3.62
N ASP A 283 17.56 -2.66 3.43
CA ASP A 283 18.81 -2.05 3.86
C ASP A 283 19.27 -1.00 2.83
N ALA A 284 19.52 0.22 3.30
CA ALA A 284 19.89 1.33 2.42
C ALA A 284 21.23 1.10 1.73
N ASP A 285 22.23 0.53 2.43
CA ASP A 285 23.56 0.28 1.84
C ASP A 285 23.49 -0.83 0.78
N LYS A 286 22.74 -1.90 1.04
CA LYS A 286 22.51 -2.96 0.05
C LYS A 286 21.72 -2.46 -1.14
N PHE A 287 20.74 -1.56 -0.92
CA PHE A 287 20.00 -0.92 -1.99
C PHE A 287 20.94 -0.11 -2.91
N GLU A 288 21.82 0.72 -2.33
CA GLU A 288 22.83 1.45 -3.12
C GLU A 288 23.78 0.50 -3.85
N GLN A 289 24.26 -0.56 -3.18
CA GLN A 289 25.09 -1.59 -3.81
C GLN A 289 24.40 -2.26 -4.99
N LYS A 290 23.10 -2.52 -4.91
CA LYS A 290 22.31 -3.07 -6.03
C LYS A 290 22.29 -2.12 -7.24
N LYS A 291 22.11 -0.82 -7.01
CA LYS A 291 22.15 0.18 -8.09
C LYS A 291 23.55 0.25 -8.71
N VAL A 292 24.60 0.30 -7.89
CA VAL A 292 25.99 0.28 -8.34
C VAL A 292 26.31 -0.97 -9.16
N PHE A 293 25.83 -2.14 -8.72
CA PHE A 293 26.04 -3.39 -9.45
C PHE A 293 25.33 -3.38 -10.81
N MET A 294 24.11 -2.82 -10.90
CA MET A 294 23.40 -2.66 -12.18
C MET A 294 24.22 -1.78 -13.16
N TRP A 295 24.79 -0.66 -12.68
CA TRP A 295 25.69 0.18 -13.47
C TRP A 295 26.92 -0.59 -13.93
N ALA A 296 27.57 -1.36 -13.05
CA ALA A 296 28.73 -2.18 -13.39
C ALA A 296 28.44 -3.23 -14.46
N CYS A 297 27.26 -3.86 -14.41
CA CYS A 297 26.80 -4.80 -15.43
C CYS A 297 26.64 -4.11 -16.79
N VAL A 298 26.04 -2.93 -16.83
CA VAL A 298 25.90 -2.14 -18.07
C VAL A 298 27.25 -1.70 -18.61
N ASP A 299 28.15 -1.23 -17.76
CA ASP A 299 29.49 -0.84 -18.18
C ASP A 299 30.31 -2.01 -18.75
N LEU A 300 30.13 -3.21 -18.19
CA LEU A 300 30.77 -4.42 -18.74
C LEU A 300 30.22 -4.76 -20.13
N LEU A 301 28.91 -4.63 -20.33
CA LEU A 301 28.27 -4.83 -21.64
C LEU A 301 28.67 -3.77 -22.66
N LYS A 302 28.84 -2.51 -22.24
CA LYS A 302 29.38 -1.44 -23.10
C LYS A 302 30.79 -1.77 -23.60
N LYS A 303 31.68 -2.31 -22.74
CA LYS A 303 33.00 -2.78 -23.18
C LYS A 303 32.94 -3.90 -24.20
N LYS A 304 31.90 -4.76 -24.13
CA LYS A 304 31.74 -5.87 -25.08
C LYS A 304 31.10 -5.42 -26.39
N TYR A 305 30.12 -4.54 -26.37
CA TYR A 305 29.28 -4.22 -27.52
C TYR A 305 29.46 -2.82 -28.09
N GLY A 306 30.06 -1.91 -27.32
CA GLY A 306 30.28 -0.50 -27.65
C GLY A 306 29.56 0.45 -26.70
N ASP A 307 30.11 1.61 -26.45
CA ASP A 307 29.63 2.58 -25.45
C ASP A 307 28.24 3.12 -25.76
N GLU A 308 27.86 3.20 -27.03
CA GLU A 308 26.59 3.76 -27.50
C GLU A 308 25.45 2.73 -27.52
N VAL A 309 25.76 1.43 -27.25
CA VAL A 309 24.77 0.35 -27.40
C VAL A 309 23.75 0.35 -26.26
N LEU A 310 24.15 0.71 -25.06
CA LEU A 310 23.27 0.69 -23.87
C LEU A 310 23.18 2.06 -23.20
N THR A 311 21.96 2.44 -22.84
CA THR A 311 21.70 3.59 -21.98
C THR A 311 20.91 3.12 -20.77
N LEU A 312 21.47 3.31 -19.56
CA LEU A 312 20.80 3.01 -18.29
C LEU A 312 20.27 4.30 -17.67
N THR A 313 19.04 4.26 -17.22
CA THR A 313 18.42 5.29 -16.39
C THR A 313 17.94 4.65 -15.09
N VAL A 314 18.42 5.12 -13.94
CA VAL A 314 17.96 4.68 -12.62
C VAL A 314 17.26 5.86 -11.93
N LYS A 315 16.10 5.62 -11.36
CA LYS A 315 15.33 6.62 -10.61
C LYS A 315 14.88 6.03 -9.27
N ASP A 316 15.24 6.68 -8.18
CA ASP A 316 14.70 6.36 -6.87
C ASP A 316 13.22 6.72 -6.82
N GLN A 317 12.42 5.89 -6.15
CA GLN A 317 10.96 6.04 -6.06
C GLN A 317 10.54 6.39 -4.63
N TYR A 318 10.98 5.61 -3.65
CA TYR A 318 10.73 5.84 -2.23
C TYR A 318 11.82 5.15 -1.39
N PHE A 319 11.84 5.46 -0.09
CA PHE A 319 12.82 4.95 0.85
C PHE A 319 12.16 4.30 2.07
N ASN A 320 12.93 3.49 2.81
CA ASN A 320 12.49 2.84 4.02
C ASN A 320 12.17 3.88 5.10
N MET A 321 10.92 3.92 5.55
CA MET A 321 10.44 4.88 6.56
C MET A 321 11.03 4.66 7.95
N ARG A 322 11.63 3.51 8.24
CA ARG A 322 12.24 3.20 9.54
C ARG A 322 13.12 4.34 10.05
N LYS A 323 13.96 4.89 9.16
CA LYS A 323 14.85 6.01 9.48
C LYS A 323 14.10 7.24 10.03
N MET A 324 12.85 7.44 9.61
CA MET A 324 12.03 8.58 10.01
C MET A 324 11.15 8.27 11.21
N VAL A 325 10.81 6.99 11.43
CA VAL A 325 9.92 6.56 12.53
C VAL A 325 10.69 6.21 13.80
N GLU A 326 11.84 5.52 13.71
CA GLU A 326 12.66 5.14 14.87
C GLU A 326 13.07 6.29 15.81
N PRO A 327 13.32 7.53 15.34
CA PRO A 327 13.59 8.65 16.26
C PRO A 327 12.39 9.01 17.16
N HIS A 328 11.22 8.47 16.90
CA HIS A 328 9.96 8.70 17.60
C HIS A 328 9.38 7.39 18.18
N PRO A 329 10.09 6.71 19.12
CA PRO A 329 9.71 5.37 19.58
C PRO A 329 8.30 5.32 20.19
N GLN A 330 7.81 6.43 20.74
CA GLN A 330 6.45 6.51 21.30
C GLN A 330 5.36 6.19 20.26
N VAL A 331 5.61 6.39 18.97
CA VAL A 331 4.64 6.08 17.91
C VAL A 331 4.48 4.56 17.79
N ILE A 332 5.60 3.84 17.91
CA ILE A 332 5.63 2.38 17.87
C ILE A 332 5.12 1.79 19.19
N ASP A 333 5.64 2.27 20.32
CA ASP A 333 5.33 1.74 21.64
C ASP A 333 3.82 1.86 21.97
N LYS A 334 3.21 3.02 21.66
CA LYS A 334 1.77 3.21 21.84
C LYS A 334 0.93 2.34 20.90
N ALA A 335 1.39 2.06 19.68
CA ALA A 335 0.69 1.15 18.78
C ALA A 335 0.73 -0.30 19.31
N LEU A 336 1.88 -0.76 19.80
CA LEU A 336 2.03 -2.07 20.44
C LEU A 336 1.10 -2.19 21.66
N GLU A 337 1.11 -1.20 22.55
CA GLU A 337 0.25 -1.17 23.72
C GLU A 337 -1.25 -1.13 23.34
N ALA A 338 -1.62 -0.35 22.32
CA ALA A 338 -2.99 -0.29 21.84
C ALA A 338 -3.51 -1.63 21.33
N MET A 339 -2.64 -2.38 20.63
CA MET A 339 -2.94 -3.74 20.19
C MET A 339 -3.12 -4.70 21.38
N GLU A 340 -2.22 -4.65 22.35
CA GLU A 340 -2.32 -5.48 23.57
C GLU A 340 -3.59 -5.19 24.35
N ARG A 341 -3.96 -3.89 24.52
CA ARG A 341 -5.23 -3.48 25.16
C ARG A 341 -6.47 -3.97 24.37
N ALA A 342 -6.34 -4.17 23.06
CA ALA A 342 -7.40 -4.73 22.22
C ALA A 342 -7.42 -6.28 22.21
N GLY A 343 -6.52 -6.92 22.97
CA GLY A 343 -6.36 -8.39 22.97
C GLY A 343 -5.77 -8.92 21.67
N VAL A 344 -5.04 -8.10 20.93
CA VAL A 344 -4.35 -8.42 19.70
C VAL A 344 -2.87 -8.66 20.00
N LYS A 345 -2.33 -9.77 19.52
CA LYS A 345 -0.90 -10.03 19.61
C LYS A 345 -0.18 -9.25 18.50
N PRO A 346 0.72 -8.30 18.84
CA PRO A 346 1.46 -7.56 17.84
C PRO A 346 2.33 -8.44 16.95
N LEU A 347 2.37 -8.11 15.67
CA LEU A 347 3.14 -8.77 14.63
C LEU A 347 3.90 -7.69 13.84
N VAL A 348 5.12 -7.38 14.30
CA VAL A 348 5.97 -6.40 13.61
C VAL A 348 6.61 -7.05 12.39
N ARG A 349 6.30 -6.51 11.21
CA ARG A 349 6.81 -6.98 9.91
C ARG A 349 7.23 -5.83 9.02
N PRO A 350 8.18 -6.04 8.11
CA PRO A 350 8.49 -5.07 7.06
C PRO A 350 7.51 -5.21 5.90
N ILE A 351 7.08 -4.09 5.32
CA ILE A 351 6.33 -4.06 4.06
C ILE A 351 7.28 -4.39 2.90
N ARG A 352 6.92 -5.33 2.05
CA ARG A 352 7.67 -5.64 0.81
C ARG A 352 7.20 -4.81 -0.40
N GLY A 353 6.80 -3.58 -0.15
CA GLY A 353 6.30 -2.60 -1.11
C GLY A 353 6.56 -1.19 -0.62
N GLY A 354 5.78 -0.25 -1.10
CA GLY A 354 5.67 1.13 -0.62
C GLY A 354 4.32 1.34 0.06
N THR A 355 4.13 2.49 0.67
CA THR A 355 2.86 2.92 1.27
C THR A 355 2.85 4.45 1.40
N ASP A 356 1.69 5.06 1.45
CA ASP A 356 1.54 6.49 1.75
C ASP A 356 2.25 6.86 3.05
N GLY A 357 2.19 5.99 4.09
CA GLY A 357 2.87 6.21 5.37
C GLY A 357 4.38 6.36 5.25
N ALA A 358 5.01 5.62 4.32
CA ALA A 358 6.44 5.77 4.05
C ALA A 358 6.77 7.16 3.50
N ARG A 359 6.01 7.65 2.52
CA ARG A 359 6.20 8.97 1.93
C ARG A 359 5.89 10.10 2.93
N LEU A 360 4.78 9.98 3.67
CA LEU A 360 4.42 10.93 4.74
C LEU A 360 5.51 11.05 5.79
N SER A 361 6.15 9.94 6.17
CA SER A 361 7.26 9.94 7.12
C SER A 361 8.43 10.79 6.62
N PHE A 362 8.79 10.70 5.33
CA PHE A 362 9.80 11.58 4.74
C PHE A 362 9.35 13.03 4.53
N MET A 363 8.04 13.30 4.53
CA MET A 363 7.49 14.65 4.52
C MET A 363 7.44 15.29 5.91
N GLY A 364 7.93 14.60 6.95
CA GLY A 364 8.01 15.08 8.32
C GLY A 364 6.85 14.66 9.23
N LEU A 365 6.04 13.70 8.81
CA LEU A 365 4.95 13.10 9.58
C LEU A 365 5.24 11.62 9.82
N PRO A 366 5.90 11.21 10.92
CA PRO A 366 6.14 9.80 11.22
C PRO A 366 4.82 9.01 11.21
N CYS A 367 4.71 8.03 10.31
CA CYS A 367 3.44 7.39 9.98
C CYS A 367 3.61 5.88 9.71
N PRO A 368 3.70 5.04 10.77
CA PRO A 368 3.65 3.58 10.60
C PRO A 368 2.27 3.10 10.15
N ASN A 369 2.22 1.86 9.64
CA ASN A 369 1.02 1.24 9.14
C ASN A 369 0.42 0.24 10.14
N LEU A 370 -0.90 0.23 10.27
CA LEU A 370 -1.69 -0.66 11.12
C LEU A 370 -2.53 -1.60 10.25
N PHE A 371 -2.79 -2.79 10.77
CA PHE A 371 -3.63 -3.80 10.13
C PHE A 371 -5.10 -3.38 9.99
N THR A 372 -5.78 -3.95 8.97
CA THR A 372 -7.22 -3.80 8.74
C THR A 372 -7.98 -5.12 8.86
N GLY A 373 -7.36 -6.23 8.48
CA GLY A 373 -8.02 -7.55 8.38
C GLY A 373 -8.40 -7.93 6.95
N GLY A 374 -8.00 -7.12 5.97
CA GLY A 374 -8.06 -7.47 4.55
C GLY A 374 -6.95 -8.45 4.16
N MET A 375 -7.21 -9.30 3.18
CA MET A 375 -6.29 -10.33 2.71
C MET A 375 -6.43 -10.56 1.20
N ASN A 376 -5.37 -11.05 0.55
CA ASN A 376 -5.33 -11.40 -0.86
C ASN A 376 -5.72 -10.24 -1.78
N PHE A 377 -5.22 -9.07 -1.46
CA PHE A 377 -5.48 -7.81 -2.13
C PHE A 377 -5.28 -7.87 -3.65
N HIS A 378 -5.80 -6.87 -4.38
CA HIS A 378 -5.63 -6.65 -5.82
C HIS A 378 -6.24 -7.74 -6.73
N GLY A 379 -7.06 -8.64 -6.18
CA GLY A 379 -7.54 -9.77 -6.98
C GLY A 379 -8.90 -10.36 -6.59
N LYS A 380 -9.30 -11.34 -7.36
CA LYS A 380 -10.59 -12.04 -7.23
C LYS A 380 -10.73 -12.88 -5.95
N PHE A 381 -9.63 -13.14 -5.26
CA PHE A 381 -9.59 -13.89 -4.00
C PHE A 381 -9.49 -12.98 -2.77
N GLU A 382 -9.65 -11.69 -2.97
CA GLU A 382 -9.66 -10.73 -1.88
C GLU A 382 -10.82 -10.99 -0.92
N TYR A 383 -10.51 -10.97 0.36
CA TYR A 383 -11.50 -11.07 1.43
C TYR A 383 -11.09 -10.20 2.62
N CYS A 384 -12.05 -9.96 3.52
CA CYS A 384 -11.80 -9.20 4.74
C CYS A 384 -12.46 -9.88 5.94
N SER A 385 -11.77 -9.92 7.07
CA SER A 385 -12.32 -10.40 8.34
C SER A 385 -12.96 -9.26 9.11
N LEU A 386 -14.30 -9.23 9.18
CA LEU A 386 -15.03 -8.25 10.00
C LEU A 386 -14.67 -8.39 11.50
N THR A 387 -14.31 -9.58 11.95
CA THR A 387 -13.84 -9.82 13.32
C THR A 387 -12.53 -9.09 13.59
N THR A 388 -11.59 -9.15 12.65
CA THR A 388 -10.32 -8.40 12.70
C THR A 388 -10.53 -6.91 12.55
N MET A 389 -11.39 -6.46 11.64
CA MET A 389 -11.76 -5.04 11.49
C MET A 389 -12.26 -4.42 12.80
N ARG A 390 -13.06 -5.14 13.58
CA ARG A 390 -13.52 -4.66 14.91
C ARG A 390 -12.35 -4.50 15.89
N LYS A 391 -11.33 -5.36 15.80
CA LYS A 391 -10.12 -5.23 16.61
C LYS A 391 -9.26 -4.04 16.14
N ALA A 392 -9.15 -3.82 14.83
CA ALA A 392 -8.46 -2.64 14.28
C ALA A 392 -9.14 -1.34 14.72
N GLN A 393 -10.48 -1.28 14.64
CA GLN A 393 -11.26 -0.18 15.21
C GLN A 393 -10.96 0.03 16.70
N GLN A 394 -10.87 -1.05 17.50
CA GLN A 394 -10.54 -0.95 18.93
C GLN A 394 -9.12 -0.47 19.16
N VAL A 395 -8.16 -0.84 18.29
CA VAL A 395 -6.79 -0.31 18.34
C VAL A 395 -6.76 1.18 18.08
N ILE A 396 -7.53 1.69 17.12
CA ILE A 396 -7.69 3.14 16.87
C ILE A 396 -8.23 3.85 18.12
N LEU A 397 -9.25 3.29 18.77
CA LEU A 397 -9.82 3.86 20.00
C LEU A 397 -8.81 3.86 21.18
N ASN A 398 -8.03 2.77 21.31
CA ASN A 398 -7.00 2.67 22.34
C ASN A 398 -5.84 3.66 22.09
N LEU A 399 -5.43 3.83 20.82
CA LEU A 399 -4.43 4.84 20.43
C LEU A 399 -4.89 6.25 20.79
N ALA A 400 -6.16 6.58 20.47
CA ALA A 400 -6.72 7.88 20.81
C ALA A 400 -6.59 8.20 22.31
N GLN A 401 -6.84 7.20 23.17
CA GLN A 401 -6.71 7.36 24.64
C GLN A 401 -5.25 7.41 25.07
N LEU A 402 -4.42 6.51 24.60
CA LEU A 402 -3.00 6.42 24.96
C LEU A 402 -2.22 7.71 24.66
N TRP A 403 -2.56 8.41 23.58
CA TRP A 403 -1.92 9.67 23.25
C TRP A 403 -2.37 10.86 24.12
N ALA A 404 -3.44 10.68 24.90
CA ALA A 404 -3.91 11.67 25.89
C ALA A 404 -3.44 11.35 27.33
N GLU A 405 -2.92 10.15 27.57
CA GLU A 405 -2.29 9.75 28.84
C GLU A 405 -0.86 10.30 28.94
#